data_ab798bfe08a0c78f81ce681056fa116c
#
_entry.id   ab798bfe08a0c78f81ce681056fa116c
#
_cell.length_a   1.000
_cell.length_b   1.000
_cell.length_c   1.000
_cell.angle_alpha   90.00
_cell.angle_beta   90.00
_cell.angle_gamma   90.00
#
_symmetry.space_group_name_H-M   'P 1'
#
loop_
_entity.id
_entity.type
_entity.pdbx_description
1 polymer ?
#
loop_
_entity_poly.entity_id
_entity_poly.type
_entity_poly.pdbx_seq_one_letter_code
_entity_poly.pdbx_strand_id
1 'polypeptide(L)'
;MKANETTSGIGMIEGSAYRNKFFSVEYTLPEGYSFYNADQLTAMNPAIIKLHNDQAVLDAFKKGNAFFDMTAVAENNPNVSVVIQIAGSDATIVNEAGYIEAARGKIIDQLNSTGAVVKSDETGTYTNLKTGDKFTAMKLAIETQGAPLYEEILCIKAGDHFMNVTVTASDEVELDFVLSHLTRIR
;
A
#
# COMPACT_ATOMS: atom_id res chain seq x y z
N MET A 1 15.61 26.59 16.94
CA MET A 1 15.84 26.22 15.51
C MET A 1 14.72 25.23 15.15
N LYS A 2 13.78 25.63 14.30
CA LYS A 2 12.79 24.68 13.73
C LYS A 2 13.58 23.86 12.70
N ALA A 3 13.67 22.55 12.92
CA ALA A 3 14.15 21.63 11.92
C ALA A 3 13.28 21.82 10.67
N ASN A 4 13.89 22.08 9.52
CA ASN A 4 13.23 22.01 8.22
C ASN A 4 12.75 20.55 8.06
N GLU A 5 11.49 20.29 8.37
CA GLU A 5 10.81 19.06 7.98
C GLU A 5 10.67 19.10 6.45
N THR A 6 11.70 18.63 5.78
CA THR A 6 11.56 18.25 4.37
C THR A 6 10.60 17.07 4.35
N THR A 7 9.38 17.31 3.87
CA THR A 7 8.42 16.27 3.56
C THR A 7 9.02 15.37 2.49
N SER A 8 9.76 14.35 2.89
CA SER A 8 10.10 13.22 2.03
C SER A 8 8.82 12.42 1.84
N GLY A 9 8.56 11.87 0.67
CA GLY A 9 7.40 11.00 0.44
C GLY A 9 7.47 9.67 1.19
N ILE A 10 8.45 9.50 2.06
CA ILE A 10 8.73 8.30 2.84
C ILE A 10 8.00 8.39 4.18
N GLY A 11 7.32 7.29 4.53
CA GLY A 11 6.70 7.16 5.83
C GLY A 11 7.71 6.85 6.94
N MET A 12 7.26 7.02 8.17
CA MET A 12 8.02 6.70 9.38
C MET A 12 7.22 5.72 10.23
N ILE A 13 7.91 4.71 10.76
CA ILE A 13 7.34 3.78 11.73
C ILE A 13 7.76 4.23 13.13
N GLU A 14 6.77 4.53 13.98
CA GLU A 14 6.96 4.89 15.38
C GLU A 14 6.06 3.99 16.24
N GLY A 15 6.65 3.06 16.97
CA GLY A 15 5.91 2.07 17.75
C GLY A 15 5.04 1.19 16.86
N SER A 16 3.72 1.23 17.06
CA SER A 16 2.72 0.50 16.26
C SER A 16 2.09 1.32 15.12
N ALA A 17 2.64 2.48 14.80
CA ALA A 17 2.08 3.35 13.77
C ALA A 17 3.08 3.63 12.65
N TYR A 18 2.64 3.46 11.40
CA TYR A 18 3.27 4.02 10.22
C TYR A 18 2.59 5.34 9.87
N ARG A 19 3.35 6.38 9.64
CA ARG A 19 2.88 7.70 9.25
C ARG A 19 3.56 8.20 8.01
N ASN A 20 2.78 8.66 7.04
CA ASN A 20 3.31 9.34 5.87
C ASN A 20 2.65 10.72 5.74
N LYS A 21 3.42 11.75 6.11
CA LYS A 21 2.94 13.14 6.11
C LYS A 21 2.73 13.68 4.70
N PHE A 22 3.49 13.20 3.70
CA PHE A 22 3.35 13.63 2.31
C PHE A 22 2.00 13.21 1.71
N PHE A 23 1.56 11.98 2.00
CA PHE A 23 0.25 11.48 1.58
C PHE A 23 -0.87 11.73 2.60
N SER A 24 -0.52 12.33 3.76
CA SER A 24 -1.46 12.60 4.88
C SER A 24 -2.20 11.36 5.36
N VAL A 25 -1.47 10.26 5.58
CA VAL A 25 -2.02 9.00 6.06
C VAL A 25 -1.25 8.44 7.24
N GLU A 26 -2.00 7.74 8.08
CA GLU A 26 -1.49 6.91 9.18
C GLU A 26 -2.09 5.51 9.08
N TYR A 27 -1.28 4.50 9.29
CA TYR A 27 -1.70 3.12 9.47
C TYR A 27 -1.28 2.65 10.86
N THR A 28 -2.25 2.33 11.71
CA THR A 28 -2.00 1.78 13.04
C THR A 28 -2.04 0.26 12.98
N LEU A 29 -0.97 -0.39 13.41
CA LEU A 29 -0.83 -1.83 13.39
C LEU A 29 -1.91 -2.49 14.27
N PRO A 30 -2.72 -3.43 13.74
CA PRO A 30 -3.64 -4.22 14.57
C PRO A 30 -2.88 -5.11 15.56
N GLU A 31 -3.54 -5.54 16.62
CA GLU A 31 -2.99 -6.55 17.53
C GLU A 31 -2.73 -7.87 16.80
N GLY A 32 -1.59 -8.50 17.05
CA GLY A 32 -1.17 -9.72 16.36
C GLY A 32 -0.57 -9.51 14.97
N TYR A 33 -0.21 -8.25 14.66
CA TYR A 33 0.50 -7.90 13.43
C TYR A 33 1.89 -7.36 13.73
N SER A 34 2.81 -7.55 12.82
CA SER A 34 4.16 -7.00 12.89
C SER A 34 4.58 -6.31 11.60
N PHE A 35 5.32 -5.21 11.72
CA PHE A 35 5.98 -4.59 10.58
C PHE A 35 7.18 -5.41 10.13
N TYR A 36 7.42 -5.46 8.84
CA TYR A 36 8.70 -5.93 8.32
C TYR A 36 9.83 -5.04 8.84
N ASN A 37 10.92 -5.70 9.22
CA ASN A 37 12.14 -4.99 9.55
C ASN A 37 12.84 -4.47 8.27
N ALA A 38 13.90 -3.67 8.45
CA ALA A 38 14.62 -3.05 7.35
C ALA A 38 15.20 -4.07 6.35
N ASP A 39 15.69 -5.22 6.81
CA ASP A 39 16.27 -6.25 5.93
C ASP A 39 15.19 -6.92 5.08
N GLN A 40 14.02 -7.23 5.68
CA GLN A 40 12.88 -7.79 4.97
C GLN A 40 12.34 -6.82 3.92
N LEU A 41 12.19 -5.54 4.28
CA LEU A 41 11.70 -4.52 3.36
C LEU A 41 12.72 -4.25 2.23
N THR A 42 14.02 -4.30 2.53
CA THR A 42 15.10 -4.20 1.54
C THR A 42 15.03 -5.35 0.53
N ALA A 43 14.74 -6.56 0.97
CA ALA A 43 14.59 -7.72 0.09
C ALA A 43 13.42 -7.58 -0.90
N MET A 44 12.37 -6.85 -0.53
CA MET A 44 11.24 -6.52 -1.41
C MET A 44 11.57 -5.42 -2.43
N ASN A 45 12.65 -4.67 -2.22
CA ASN A 45 13.06 -3.54 -3.04
C ASN A 45 14.40 -3.81 -3.75
N PRO A 46 14.52 -4.83 -4.62
CA PRO A 46 15.82 -5.21 -5.21
C PRO A 46 16.45 -4.11 -6.08
N ALA A 47 15.65 -3.17 -6.58
CA ALA A 47 16.13 -2.01 -7.34
C ALA A 47 16.63 -0.87 -6.43
N ILE A 48 16.33 -0.89 -5.13
CA ILE A 48 16.76 0.08 -4.13
C ILE A 48 17.68 -0.63 -3.15
N ILE A 49 18.84 -1.01 -3.64
CA ILE A 49 19.87 -1.69 -2.84
C ILE A 49 20.31 -0.75 -1.72
N LYS A 50 19.82 -1.01 -0.51
CA LYS A 50 20.09 -0.33 0.77
C LYS A 50 19.07 0.75 1.15
N LEU A 51 17.90 0.33 1.59
CA LEU A 51 16.97 1.18 2.36
C LEU A 51 17.58 1.73 3.68
N HIS A 52 18.75 1.26 4.07
CA HIS A 52 19.56 1.87 5.15
C HIS A 52 20.20 3.20 4.73
N ASN A 53 20.05 3.62 3.48
CA ASN A 53 20.52 4.91 3.00
C ASN A 53 19.31 5.75 2.58
N ASP A 54 18.82 6.59 3.48
CA ASP A 54 17.73 7.53 3.26
C ASP A 54 17.86 8.29 1.93
N GLN A 55 19.08 8.56 1.49
CA GLN A 55 19.33 9.26 0.24
C GLN A 55 18.93 8.43 -0.99
N ALA A 56 19.16 7.11 -0.99
CA ALA A 56 18.79 6.25 -2.13
C ALA A 56 17.28 6.15 -2.29
N VAL A 57 16.53 6.11 -1.18
CA VAL A 57 15.06 6.11 -1.19
C VAL A 57 14.53 7.47 -1.64
N LEU A 58 15.12 8.56 -1.14
CA LEU A 58 14.78 9.92 -1.60
C LEU A 58 15.05 10.10 -3.09
N ASP A 59 16.14 9.55 -3.62
CA ASP A 59 16.47 9.62 -5.03
C ASP A 59 15.50 8.78 -5.89
N ALA A 60 15.09 7.61 -5.40
CA ALA A 60 14.04 6.80 -6.04
C ALA A 60 12.71 7.53 -6.09
N PHE A 61 12.32 8.14 -4.97
CA PHE A 61 11.11 8.97 -4.88
C PHE A 61 11.16 10.13 -5.88
N LYS A 62 12.24 10.91 -5.89
CA LYS A 62 12.41 12.06 -6.81
C LYS A 62 12.38 11.64 -8.29
N LYS A 63 12.84 10.43 -8.61
CA LYS A 63 12.82 9.88 -9.97
C LYS A 63 11.49 9.23 -10.35
N GLY A 64 10.54 9.15 -9.41
CA GLY A 64 9.26 8.48 -9.62
C GLY A 64 9.35 6.95 -9.71
N ASN A 65 10.46 6.33 -9.27
CA ASN A 65 10.59 4.89 -9.24
C ASN A 65 9.66 4.30 -8.18
N ALA A 66 9.00 3.19 -8.51
CA ALA A 66 8.17 2.48 -7.55
C ALA A 66 9.02 1.78 -6.48
N PHE A 67 8.60 1.85 -5.23
CA PHE A 67 9.23 1.15 -4.12
C PHE A 67 8.21 0.82 -3.02
N PHE A 68 8.50 -0.21 -2.22
CA PHE A 68 7.71 -0.57 -1.05
C PHE A 68 8.20 0.26 0.14
N ASP A 69 7.30 1.02 0.74
CA ASP A 69 7.60 1.93 1.85
C ASP A 69 7.28 1.30 3.22
N MET A 70 6.30 0.38 3.26
CA MET A 70 5.93 -0.37 4.46
C MET A 70 5.32 -1.72 4.07
N THR A 71 5.57 -2.74 4.88
CA THR A 71 4.85 -4.00 4.86
C THR A 71 4.54 -4.42 6.29
N ALA A 72 3.33 -4.90 6.53
CA ALA A 72 2.90 -5.52 7.77
C ALA A 72 2.21 -6.85 7.48
N VAL A 73 2.37 -7.82 8.37
CA VAL A 73 1.79 -9.15 8.24
C VAL A 73 1.17 -9.60 9.56
N ALA A 74 0.13 -10.40 9.49
CA ALA A 74 -0.42 -11.07 10.65
C ALA A 74 0.56 -12.17 11.12
N GLU A 75 0.89 -12.19 12.41
CA GLU A 75 1.89 -13.11 12.97
C GLU A 75 1.48 -14.58 12.83
N ASN A 76 0.18 -14.87 12.89
CA ASN A 76 -0.38 -16.22 12.83
C ASN A 76 -0.99 -16.58 11.46
N ASN A 77 -1.02 -15.64 10.50
CA ASN A 77 -1.57 -15.86 9.16
C ASN A 77 -0.78 -15.04 8.12
N PRO A 78 0.30 -15.59 7.54
CA PRO A 78 1.14 -14.87 6.58
C PRO A 78 0.43 -14.51 5.27
N ASN A 79 -0.77 -15.04 5.02
CA ASN A 79 -1.60 -14.65 3.87
C ASN A 79 -2.35 -13.34 4.10
N VAL A 80 -2.34 -12.81 5.33
CA VAL A 80 -2.92 -11.52 5.66
C VAL A 80 -1.81 -10.50 5.77
N SER A 81 -1.84 -9.53 4.87
CA SER A 81 -0.78 -8.54 4.76
C SER A 81 -1.29 -7.16 4.37
N VAL A 82 -0.52 -6.16 4.75
CA VAL A 82 -0.66 -4.77 4.29
C VAL A 82 0.64 -4.36 3.66
N VAL A 83 0.58 -3.90 2.41
CA VAL A 83 1.75 -3.43 1.66
C VAL A 83 1.50 -2.00 1.22
N ILE A 84 2.40 -1.10 1.56
CA ILE A 84 2.38 0.27 1.05
C ILE A 84 3.49 0.43 0.02
N GLN A 85 3.08 0.74 -1.20
CA GLN A 85 3.96 1.03 -2.32
C GLN A 85 3.79 2.49 -2.76
N ILE A 86 4.89 3.17 -3.01
CA ILE A 86 4.89 4.52 -3.57
C ILE A 86 5.47 4.47 -4.98
N ALA A 87 4.83 5.19 -5.91
CA ALA A 87 5.28 5.32 -7.28
C ALA A 87 5.06 6.74 -7.80
N GLY A 88 5.91 7.19 -8.70
CA GLY A 88 5.68 8.41 -9.45
C GLY A 88 4.57 8.24 -10.48
N SER A 89 3.94 9.34 -10.87
CA SER A 89 2.92 9.33 -11.92
C SER A 89 3.53 9.54 -13.30
N ASP A 90 2.95 8.87 -14.29
CA ASP A 90 3.02 9.36 -15.66
C ASP A 90 2.23 10.67 -15.74
N ALA A 91 2.77 11.67 -16.47
CA ALA A 91 2.12 12.98 -16.60
C ALA A 91 0.70 12.93 -17.21
N THR A 92 0.33 11.80 -17.82
CA THR A 92 -1.01 11.55 -18.38
C THR A 92 -2.04 11.11 -17.33
N ILE A 93 -1.59 10.66 -16.15
CA ILE A 93 -2.46 10.16 -15.08
C ILE A 93 -2.74 11.29 -14.09
N VAL A 94 -3.95 11.81 -14.13
CA VAL A 94 -4.31 13.05 -13.39
C VAL A 94 -4.92 12.79 -12.00
N ASN A 95 -5.47 11.60 -11.75
CA ASN A 95 -6.14 11.26 -10.50
C ASN A 95 -6.04 9.77 -10.14
N GLU A 96 -6.50 9.41 -8.95
CA GLU A 96 -6.45 8.05 -8.40
C GLU A 96 -7.25 7.04 -9.23
N ALA A 97 -8.44 7.43 -9.73
CA ALA A 97 -9.27 6.55 -10.55
C ALA A 97 -8.58 6.21 -11.88
N GLY A 98 -7.98 7.21 -12.53
CA GLY A 98 -7.19 7.00 -13.74
C GLY A 98 -5.97 6.12 -13.51
N TYR A 99 -5.33 6.25 -12.32
CA TYR A 99 -4.20 5.39 -11.96
C TYR A 99 -4.64 3.92 -11.79
N ILE A 100 -5.70 3.67 -11.04
CA ILE A 100 -6.25 2.32 -10.84
C ILE A 100 -6.64 1.71 -12.19
N GLU A 101 -7.35 2.44 -13.04
CA GLU A 101 -7.78 1.94 -14.35
C GLU A 101 -6.59 1.58 -15.24
N ALA A 102 -5.53 2.41 -15.24
CA ALA A 102 -4.31 2.14 -16.00
C ALA A 102 -3.52 0.93 -15.45
N ALA A 103 -3.58 0.69 -14.13
CA ALA A 103 -2.88 -0.41 -13.46
C ALA A 103 -3.65 -1.74 -13.50
N ARG A 104 -4.98 -1.70 -13.56
CA ARG A 104 -5.90 -2.83 -13.42
C ARG A 104 -5.52 -4.05 -14.24
N GLY A 105 -5.35 -3.88 -15.55
CA GLY A 105 -4.99 -5.00 -16.44
C GLY A 105 -3.67 -5.66 -16.05
N LYS A 106 -2.65 -4.87 -15.73
CA LYS A 106 -1.34 -5.38 -15.32
C LYS A 106 -1.40 -6.14 -14.00
N ILE A 107 -2.20 -5.67 -13.03
CA ILE A 107 -2.39 -6.33 -11.74
C ILE A 107 -3.04 -7.69 -11.95
N ILE A 108 -4.12 -7.76 -12.73
CA ILE A 108 -4.82 -9.00 -13.05
C ILE A 108 -3.89 -9.98 -13.79
N ASP A 109 -3.17 -9.52 -14.79
CA ASP A 109 -2.21 -10.35 -15.54
C ASP A 109 -1.11 -10.89 -14.63
N GLN A 110 -0.59 -10.06 -13.72
CA GLN A 110 0.42 -10.47 -12.75
C GLN A 110 -0.12 -11.54 -11.79
N LEU A 111 -1.30 -11.36 -11.23
CA LEU A 111 -1.95 -12.36 -10.36
C LEU A 111 -2.15 -13.68 -11.11
N ASN A 112 -2.70 -13.66 -12.31
CA ASN A 112 -2.88 -14.85 -13.14
C ASN A 112 -1.55 -15.55 -13.46
N SER A 113 -0.46 -14.81 -13.64
CA SER A 113 0.87 -15.37 -13.90
C SER A 113 1.47 -16.13 -12.71
N THR A 114 1.00 -15.87 -11.49
CA THR A 114 1.39 -16.61 -10.27
C THR A 114 0.54 -17.87 -10.03
N GLY A 115 -0.42 -18.16 -10.92
CA GLY A 115 -1.37 -19.27 -10.78
C GLY A 115 -2.62 -18.93 -9.94
N ALA A 116 -2.78 -17.67 -9.56
CA ALA A 116 -4.03 -17.18 -8.98
C ALA A 116 -5.08 -17.00 -10.07
N VAL A 117 -6.35 -17.07 -9.72
CA VAL A 117 -7.49 -16.84 -10.63
C VAL A 117 -8.32 -15.68 -10.07
N VAL A 118 -8.35 -14.57 -10.77
CA VAL A 118 -9.21 -13.44 -10.42
C VAL A 118 -10.66 -13.79 -10.77
N LYS A 119 -11.52 -13.87 -9.78
CA LYS A 119 -12.96 -14.21 -9.93
C LYS A 119 -13.82 -12.98 -10.17
N SER A 120 -13.49 -11.86 -9.52
CA SER A 120 -14.11 -10.57 -9.74
C SER A 120 -13.13 -9.45 -9.44
N ASP A 121 -13.36 -8.31 -10.09
CA ASP A 121 -12.64 -7.08 -9.89
C ASP A 121 -13.61 -5.90 -9.97
N GLU A 122 -13.60 -5.05 -8.95
CA GLU A 122 -14.48 -3.89 -8.84
C GLU A 122 -13.67 -2.64 -8.50
N THR A 123 -13.94 -1.54 -9.17
CA THR A 123 -13.37 -0.23 -8.84
C THR A 123 -14.42 0.66 -8.21
N GLY A 124 -14.03 1.44 -7.21
CA GLY A 124 -14.98 2.29 -6.48
C GLY A 124 -14.32 3.13 -5.39
N THR A 125 -15.05 3.28 -4.31
CA THR A 125 -14.61 4.04 -3.13
C THR A 125 -14.71 3.18 -1.89
N TYR A 126 -13.59 2.95 -1.23
CA TYR A 126 -13.57 2.46 0.14
C TYR A 126 -13.89 3.59 1.11
N THR A 127 -14.74 3.34 2.09
CA THR A 127 -15.03 4.28 3.18
C THR A 127 -14.71 3.64 4.51
N ASN A 128 -13.73 4.19 5.23
CA ASN A 128 -13.41 3.75 6.57
C ASN A 128 -14.60 4.07 7.50
N LEU A 129 -15.26 3.04 8.02
CA LEU A 129 -16.46 3.21 8.84
C LEU A 129 -16.19 3.83 10.22
N LYS A 130 -14.95 3.79 10.71
CA LYS A 130 -14.58 4.40 12.00
C LYS A 130 -14.36 5.91 11.90
N THR A 131 -13.79 6.38 10.79
CA THR A 131 -13.37 7.78 10.62
C THR A 131 -14.17 8.53 9.56
N GLY A 132 -14.83 7.82 8.66
CA GLY A 132 -15.50 8.38 7.48
C GLY A 132 -14.53 8.77 6.35
N ASP A 133 -13.25 8.46 6.47
CA ASP A 133 -12.26 8.73 5.44
C ASP A 133 -12.57 7.92 4.18
N LYS A 134 -12.38 8.56 3.01
CA LYS A 134 -12.67 7.95 1.71
C LYS A 134 -11.41 7.81 0.89
N PHE A 135 -11.29 6.67 0.19
CA PHE A 135 -10.17 6.35 -0.68
C PHE A 135 -10.69 5.76 -1.99
N THR A 136 -10.07 6.10 -3.10
CA THR A 136 -10.32 5.39 -4.37
C THR A 136 -9.76 3.99 -4.27
N ALA A 137 -10.54 2.99 -4.65
CA ALA A 137 -10.22 1.60 -4.39
C ALA A 137 -10.46 0.69 -5.60
N MET A 138 -9.72 -0.42 -5.65
CA MET A 138 -10.01 -1.59 -6.47
C MET A 138 -10.05 -2.80 -5.54
N LYS A 139 -11.18 -3.54 -5.57
CA LYS A 139 -11.39 -4.77 -4.80
C LYS A 139 -11.32 -5.97 -5.73
N LEU A 140 -10.61 -7.01 -5.31
CA LEU A 140 -10.42 -8.25 -6.04
C LEU A 140 -10.87 -9.44 -5.18
N ALA A 141 -11.64 -10.34 -5.78
CA ALA A 141 -11.82 -11.70 -5.25
C ALA A 141 -10.94 -12.65 -6.07
N ILE A 142 -10.09 -13.38 -5.39
CA ILE A 142 -9.03 -14.19 -5.98
C ILE A 142 -9.16 -15.62 -5.45
N GLU A 143 -8.83 -16.61 -6.27
CA GLU A 143 -8.67 -17.99 -5.83
C GLU A 143 -7.22 -18.42 -6.07
N THR A 144 -6.56 -18.89 -5.02
CA THR A 144 -5.19 -19.41 -5.08
C THR A 144 -5.16 -20.82 -4.51
N GLN A 145 -4.77 -21.82 -5.32
CA GLN A 145 -4.72 -23.23 -4.91
C GLN A 145 -6.05 -23.75 -4.32
N GLY A 146 -7.18 -23.23 -4.80
CA GLY A 146 -8.52 -23.61 -4.33
C GLY A 146 -8.97 -22.89 -3.05
N ALA A 147 -8.16 -21.99 -2.50
CA ALA A 147 -8.54 -21.17 -1.36
C ALA A 147 -8.91 -19.74 -1.81
N PRO A 148 -9.97 -19.14 -1.26
CA PRO A 148 -10.32 -17.75 -1.54
C PRO A 148 -9.32 -16.81 -0.87
N LEU A 149 -9.00 -15.72 -1.58
CA LEU A 149 -8.30 -14.54 -1.07
C LEU A 149 -9.03 -13.29 -1.55
N TYR A 150 -9.01 -12.29 -0.73
CA TYR A 150 -9.56 -10.97 -1.04
C TYR A 150 -8.44 -9.95 -0.96
N GLU A 151 -8.40 -9.07 -1.96
CA GLU A 151 -7.42 -8.00 -1.99
C GLU A 151 -8.13 -6.68 -2.26
N GLU A 152 -7.78 -5.65 -1.52
CA GLU A 152 -8.23 -4.28 -1.80
C GLU A 152 -7.03 -3.36 -1.90
N ILE A 153 -6.99 -2.63 -3.00
CA ILE A 153 -5.92 -1.68 -3.33
C ILE A 153 -6.50 -0.28 -3.24
N LEU A 154 -6.10 0.46 -2.21
CA LEU A 154 -6.45 1.87 -2.06
C LEU A 154 -5.39 2.73 -2.74
N CYS A 155 -5.83 3.71 -3.52
CA CYS A 155 -4.95 4.65 -4.19
C CYS A 155 -5.10 6.05 -3.61
N ILE A 156 -3.97 6.70 -3.34
CA ILE A 156 -3.90 8.03 -2.74
C ILE A 156 -2.89 8.86 -3.55
N LYS A 157 -3.33 10.00 -4.07
CA LYS A 157 -2.46 10.92 -4.82
C LYS A 157 -1.96 12.06 -3.94
N ALA A 158 -0.68 12.38 -4.06
CA ALA A 158 -0.08 13.60 -3.52
C ALA A 158 0.99 14.13 -4.49
N GLY A 159 0.80 15.35 -4.98
CA GLY A 159 1.65 15.92 -6.03
C GLY A 159 1.70 15.01 -7.27
N ASP A 160 2.90 14.67 -7.70
CA ASP A 160 3.18 13.79 -8.85
C ASP A 160 3.42 12.32 -8.44
N HIS A 161 2.94 11.93 -7.27
CA HIS A 161 3.13 10.58 -6.75
C HIS A 161 1.81 9.93 -6.36
N PHE A 162 1.78 8.61 -6.44
CA PHE A 162 0.71 7.76 -5.96
C PHE A 162 1.23 6.85 -4.86
N MET A 163 0.43 6.68 -3.82
CA MET A 163 0.59 5.64 -2.81
C MET A 163 -0.50 4.61 -3.03
N ASN A 164 -0.11 3.35 -3.15
CA ASN A 164 -1.01 2.21 -3.15
C ASN A 164 -0.90 1.51 -1.80
N VAL A 165 -2.04 1.35 -1.13
CA VAL A 165 -2.15 0.53 0.08
C VAL A 165 -2.90 -0.74 -0.31
N THR A 166 -2.17 -1.84 -0.44
CA THR A 166 -2.72 -3.15 -0.78
C THR A 166 -2.92 -3.94 0.50
N VAL A 167 -4.14 -4.36 0.76
CA VAL A 167 -4.47 -5.30 1.86
C VAL A 167 -4.93 -6.60 1.25
N THR A 168 -4.35 -7.71 1.70
CA THR A 168 -4.74 -9.07 1.34
C THR A 168 -5.24 -9.79 2.58
N ALA A 169 -6.36 -10.49 2.50
CA ALA A 169 -6.95 -11.24 3.60
C ALA A 169 -7.64 -12.53 3.10
N SER A 170 -7.89 -13.47 4.01
CA SER A 170 -8.56 -14.73 3.71
C SER A 170 -10.09 -14.60 3.61
N ASP A 171 -10.66 -13.54 4.17
CA ASP A 171 -12.07 -13.20 4.07
C ASP A 171 -12.29 -11.69 4.10
N GLU A 172 -13.52 -11.27 3.72
CA GLU A 172 -13.88 -9.86 3.62
C GLU A 172 -13.97 -9.15 4.98
N VAL A 173 -14.30 -9.87 6.05
CA VAL A 173 -14.40 -9.29 7.40
C VAL A 173 -13.02 -8.92 7.92
N GLU A 174 -12.05 -9.79 7.71
CA GLU A 174 -10.65 -9.54 8.04
C GLU A 174 -10.07 -8.41 7.17
N LEU A 175 -10.40 -8.40 5.87
CA LEU A 175 -10.02 -7.32 4.96
C LEU A 175 -10.49 -5.96 5.47
N ASP A 176 -11.79 -5.83 5.80
CA ASP A 176 -12.38 -4.59 6.31
C ASP A 176 -11.80 -4.21 7.68
N PHE A 177 -11.56 -5.20 8.54
CA PHE A 177 -10.91 -4.97 9.84
C PHE A 177 -9.53 -4.33 9.66
N VAL A 178 -8.69 -4.91 8.82
CA VAL A 178 -7.31 -4.42 8.55
C VAL A 178 -7.34 -3.04 7.92
N LEU A 179 -8.19 -2.82 6.92
CA LEU A 179 -8.36 -1.53 6.26
C LEU A 179 -8.85 -0.43 7.21
N SER A 180 -9.64 -0.78 8.23
CA SER A 180 -10.15 0.18 9.21
C SER A 180 -9.06 0.89 10.04
N HIS A 181 -7.82 0.38 9.99
CA HIS A 181 -6.66 0.96 10.67
C HIS A 181 -5.91 2.00 9.83
N LEU A 182 -6.30 2.18 8.55
CA LEU A 182 -5.80 3.27 7.71
C LEU A 182 -6.68 4.51 7.87
N THR A 183 -6.08 5.64 8.20
CA THR A 183 -6.79 6.91 8.44
C THR A 183 -6.08 8.08 7.78
N ARG A 184 -6.80 9.19 7.57
CA ARG A 184 -6.20 10.46 7.15
C ARG A 184 -5.63 11.20 8.36
N ILE A 185 -4.41 11.71 8.23
CA ILE A 185 -3.84 12.66 9.21
C ILE A 185 -4.57 14.00 9.02
N ARG A 186 -5.14 14.51 10.12
CA ARG A 186 -5.89 15.78 10.15
C ARG A 186 -5.06 16.87 10.80
#